data_280c410b279d686ea45155f9b9ed43ca
#
_entry.id   280c410b279d686ea45155f9b9ed43ca
#
_cell.length_a   1.000
_cell.length_b   1.000
_cell.length_c   1.000
_cell.angle_alpha   90.00
_cell.angle_beta   90.00
_cell.angle_gamma   90.00
#
_symmetry.space_group_name_H-M   'P 1'
#
loop_
_entity.id
_entity.type
_entity.pdbx_description
1 polymer ?
#
loop_
_entity_poly.entity_id
_entity_poly.type
_entity_poly.pdbx_seq_one_letter_code
_entity_poly.pdbx_strand_id
1 'polypeptide(L)'
;MLLHKHQFEALGTAWSIDTQSLLPDRLLAKIHTEIDDFDHTYSRFRADSLVTQIAKAAGEYELPSNADMLLDFYKVLYDQTAGKVTPLIGATLERAGYDALYSFEPKAQRPLPGWDDTIRREGLRLYTTQPVMLDVGAAGKGYLVDIVSRTLDDASIDNYVIDASGDLRHKGTIQNRVGLEHPFDPKKIIGTVDVQNESLAASAVNRRRWGDNLHHIFDPDTQAPTTNIVATWVVAKETLIADGLATALFFVEPTTFSDIYDFQYVRVDSNGHIDYSHNIKGELF
;
A
#
# COMPACT_ATOMS: atom_id res chain seq x y z
N MET A 1 5.23 -20.81 18.59
CA MET A 1 6.00 -20.94 17.34
C MET A 1 5.01 -21.11 16.21
N LEU A 2 5.11 -20.33 15.13
CA LEU A 2 4.30 -20.53 13.93
C LEU A 2 4.90 -21.70 13.15
N LEU A 3 4.09 -22.71 12.87
CA LEU A 3 4.57 -24.00 12.34
C LEU A 3 4.03 -24.29 10.93
N HIS A 4 2.94 -23.63 10.57
CA HIS A 4 2.27 -23.83 9.28
C HIS A 4 2.36 -22.55 8.45
N LYS A 5 2.83 -22.70 7.22
CA LYS A 5 2.97 -21.60 6.27
C LYS A 5 2.13 -21.88 5.04
N HIS A 6 1.18 -20.98 4.75
CA HIS A 6 0.43 -20.97 3.51
C HIS A 6 1.00 -19.88 2.60
N GLN A 7 1.46 -20.25 1.41
CA GLN A 7 2.07 -19.34 0.43
C GLN A 7 1.23 -19.29 -0.84
N PHE A 8 1.06 -18.09 -1.39
CA PHE A 8 0.32 -17.85 -2.63
C PHE A 8 0.77 -16.55 -3.28
N GLU A 9 0.27 -16.27 -4.47
CA GLU A 9 0.46 -14.98 -5.15
C GLU A 9 -0.85 -14.19 -5.14
N ALA A 10 -0.76 -12.89 -4.87
CA ALA A 10 -1.87 -11.95 -4.94
C ALA A 10 -1.37 -10.56 -5.29
N LEU A 11 -2.14 -9.80 -6.07
CA LEU A 11 -1.81 -8.44 -6.52
C LEU A 11 -0.40 -8.34 -7.13
N GLY A 12 0.05 -9.39 -7.84
CA GLY A 12 1.36 -9.45 -8.47
C GLY A 12 2.54 -9.55 -7.51
N THR A 13 2.32 -9.97 -6.27
CA THR A 13 3.35 -10.15 -5.24
C THR A 13 3.20 -11.50 -4.52
N ALA A 14 4.29 -11.99 -3.92
CA ALA A 14 4.25 -13.19 -3.09
C ALA A 14 3.65 -12.87 -1.71
N TRP A 15 2.78 -13.74 -1.24
CA TRP A 15 2.13 -13.65 0.07
C TRP A 15 2.39 -14.89 0.90
N SER A 16 2.43 -14.73 2.20
CA SER A 16 2.38 -15.85 3.13
C SER A 16 1.51 -15.54 4.35
N ILE A 17 0.85 -16.59 4.86
CA ILE A 17 0.14 -16.59 6.13
C ILE A 17 0.77 -17.68 6.99
N ASP A 18 1.46 -17.27 8.03
CA ASP A 18 2.11 -18.15 8.98
C ASP A 18 1.24 -18.26 10.24
N THR A 19 0.90 -19.49 10.66
CA THR A 19 -0.02 -19.76 11.78
C THR A 19 0.51 -20.85 12.71
N GLN A 20 -0.09 -20.99 13.90
CA GLN A 20 0.24 -22.08 14.82
C GLN A 20 -0.36 -23.43 14.40
N SER A 21 -1.54 -23.40 13.79
CA SER A 21 -2.27 -24.58 13.33
C SER A 21 -2.60 -24.47 11.85
N LEU A 22 -2.75 -25.59 11.18
CA LEU A 22 -3.17 -25.62 9.77
C LEU A 22 -4.52 -24.91 9.60
N LEU A 23 -4.59 -23.98 8.64
CA LEU A 23 -5.82 -23.31 8.30
C LEU A 23 -6.77 -24.28 7.57
N PRO A 24 -8.08 -24.30 7.95
CA PRO A 24 -9.05 -25.12 7.24
C PRO A 24 -9.22 -24.67 5.78
N ASP A 25 -9.41 -25.61 4.86
CA ASP A 25 -9.59 -25.33 3.42
C ASP A 25 -10.70 -24.31 3.15
N ARG A 26 -11.83 -24.38 3.93
CA ARG A 26 -12.93 -23.42 3.81
C ARG A 26 -12.49 -21.98 4.16
N LEU A 27 -11.60 -21.82 5.13
CA LEU A 27 -11.08 -20.50 5.51
C LEU A 27 -10.13 -19.98 4.44
N LEU A 28 -9.26 -20.83 3.91
CA LEU A 28 -8.39 -20.48 2.78
C LEU A 28 -9.20 -20.07 1.55
N ALA A 29 -10.25 -20.82 1.20
CA ALA A 29 -11.14 -20.48 0.10
C ALA A 29 -11.81 -19.11 0.31
N LYS A 30 -12.27 -18.78 1.53
CA LYS A 30 -12.81 -17.46 1.85
C LYS A 30 -11.80 -16.36 1.64
N ILE A 31 -10.57 -16.54 2.15
CA ILE A 31 -9.47 -15.57 1.98
C ILE A 31 -9.19 -15.33 0.49
N HIS A 32 -9.08 -16.38 -0.31
CA HIS A 32 -8.85 -16.25 -1.75
C HIS A 32 -10.00 -15.54 -2.49
N THR A 33 -11.26 -15.77 -2.06
CA THR A 33 -12.42 -15.04 -2.61
C THR A 33 -12.31 -13.53 -2.30
N GLU A 34 -11.98 -13.15 -1.06
CA GLU A 34 -11.81 -11.74 -0.67
C GLU A 34 -10.67 -11.05 -1.44
N ILE A 35 -9.58 -11.77 -1.69
CA ILE A 35 -8.47 -11.28 -2.51
C ILE A 35 -8.90 -11.07 -3.97
N ASP A 36 -9.63 -12.01 -4.54
CA ASP A 36 -10.12 -11.92 -5.92
C ASP A 36 -11.16 -10.81 -6.09
N ASP A 37 -12.08 -10.64 -5.14
CA ASP A 37 -13.05 -9.54 -5.10
C ASP A 37 -12.35 -8.18 -5.01
N PHE A 38 -11.29 -8.09 -4.19
CA PHE A 38 -10.48 -6.88 -4.10
C PHE A 38 -9.77 -6.57 -5.43
N ASP A 39 -9.16 -7.56 -6.05
CA ASP A 39 -8.48 -7.42 -7.33
C ASP A 39 -9.45 -7.02 -8.45
N HIS A 40 -10.65 -7.63 -8.51
CA HIS A 40 -11.72 -7.25 -9.44
C HIS A 40 -12.23 -5.82 -9.22
N THR A 41 -12.14 -5.31 -8.01
CA THR A 41 -12.57 -3.95 -7.72
C THR A 41 -11.49 -2.94 -8.07
N TYR A 42 -10.25 -3.13 -7.59
CA TYR A 42 -9.25 -2.07 -7.50
C TYR A 42 -8.05 -2.23 -8.44
N SER A 43 -7.92 -3.35 -9.15
CA SER A 43 -6.76 -3.57 -10.02
C SER A 43 -6.93 -2.85 -11.35
N ARG A 44 -6.10 -1.82 -11.60
CA ARG A 44 -6.02 -1.18 -12.92
C ARG A 44 -5.34 -2.04 -13.99
N PHE A 45 -4.75 -3.16 -13.59
CA PHE A 45 -4.12 -4.13 -14.48
C PHE A 45 -5.11 -5.13 -15.04
N ARG A 46 -6.34 -5.19 -14.52
CA ARG A 46 -7.44 -6.03 -15.00
C ARG A 46 -8.35 -5.25 -15.95
N ALA A 47 -8.67 -5.84 -17.09
CA ALA A 47 -9.56 -5.23 -18.07
C ALA A 47 -11.04 -5.18 -17.63
N ASP A 48 -11.42 -6.03 -16.67
CA ASP A 48 -12.78 -6.24 -16.14
C ASP A 48 -13.01 -5.63 -14.75
N SER A 49 -12.00 -4.97 -14.16
CA SER A 49 -12.15 -4.35 -12.84
C SER A 49 -13.04 -3.11 -12.84
N LEU A 50 -13.57 -2.76 -11.66
CA LEU A 50 -14.38 -1.55 -11.47
C LEU A 50 -13.58 -0.29 -11.81
N VAL A 51 -12.32 -0.17 -11.36
CA VAL A 51 -11.47 1.00 -11.65
C VAL A 51 -11.19 1.13 -13.15
N THR A 52 -11.10 0.03 -13.89
CA THR A 52 -10.97 0.05 -15.36
C THR A 52 -12.27 0.48 -16.05
N GLN A 53 -13.43 0.17 -15.48
CA GLN A 53 -14.71 0.69 -15.97
C GLN A 53 -14.81 2.21 -15.73
N ILE A 54 -14.43 2.71 -14.55
CA ILE A 54 -14.37 4.13 -14.21
C ILE A 54 -13.43 4.88 -15.15
N ALA A 55 -12.33 4.26 -15.56
CA ALA A 55 -11.38 4.85 -16.50
C ALA A 55 -11.93 5.03 -17.93
N LYS A 56 -13.03 4.32 -18.30
CA LYS A 56 -13.63 4.39 -19.65
C LYS A 56 -14.71 5.45 -19.78
N ALA A 57 -15.42 5.79 -18.70
CA ALA A 57 -16.55 6.73 -18.74
C ALA A 57 -16.68 7.51 -17.44
N ALA A 58 -17.20 8.74 -17.53
CA ALA A 58 -17.74 9.44 -16.37
C ALA A 58 -19.09 8.83 -15.98
N GLY A 59 -19.45 8.90 -14.70
CA GLY A 59 -20.75 8.38 -14.27
C GLY A 59 -20.86 8.10 -12.79
N GLU A 60 -21.88 7.34 -12.45
CA GLU A 60 -22.16 6.83 -11.12
C GLU A 60 -21.77 5.34 -11.06
N TYR A 61 -21.05 4.96 -10.01
CA TYR A 61 -20.55 3.62 -9.78
C TYR A 61 -20.87 3.18 -8.36
N GLU A 62 -21.30 1.93 -8.21
CA GLU A 62 -21.50 1.32 -6.90
C GLU A 62 -20.18 0.70 -6.43
N LEU A 63 -19.78 1.08 -5.23
CA LEU A 63 -18.58 0.57 -4.58
C LEU A 63 -18.92 -0.62 -3.68
N PRO A 64 -17.98 -1.54 -3.43
CA PRO A 64 -18.19 -2.61 -2.45
C PRO A 64 -18.35 -2.04 -1.03
N SER A 65 -19.02 -2.80 -0.17
CA SER A 65 -19.35 -2.38 1.21
C SER A 65 -18.15 -2.03 2.10
N ASN A 66 -16.97 -2.43 1.71
CA ASN A 66 -15.72 -2.14 2.42
C ASN A 66 -14.93 -0.96 1.82
N ALA A 67 -15.44 -0.28 0.79
CA ALA A 67 -14.70 0.80 0.11
C ALA A 67 -14.53 2.06 0.97
N ASP A 68 -15.42 2.31 1.92
CA ASP A 68 -15.43 3.54 2.72
C ASP A 68 -14.09 3.76 3.42
N MET A 69 -13.61 2.75 4.14
CA MET A 69 -12.37 2.85 4.92
C MET A 69 -11.16 3.21 4.05
N LEU A 70 -11.03 2.58 2.88
CA LEU A 70 -9.94 2.84 1.95
C LEU A 70 -10.02 4.26 1.36
N LEU A 71 -11.19 4.66 0.89
CA LEU A 71 -11.37 5.95 0.22
C LEU A 71 -11.35 7.13 1.20
N ASP A 72 -11.87 6.97 2.41
CA ASP A 72 -11.76 7.97 3.47
C ASP A 72 -10.29 8.17 3.88
N PHE A 73 -9.54 7.10 3.99
CA PHE A 73 -8.10 7.19 4.26
C PHE A 73 -7.35 7.88 3.10
N TYR A 74 -7.68 7.55 1.84
CA TYR A 74 -7.12 8.26 0.70
C TYR A 74 -7.44 9.77 0.71
N LYS A 75 -8.64 10.15 1.15
CA LYS A 75 -8.99 11.58 1.29
C LYS A 75 -8.13 12.25 2.35
N VAL A 76 -7.90 11.60 3.48
CA VAL A 76 -6.96 12.10 4.51
C VAL A 76 -5.55 12.24 3.93
N LEU A 77 -5.03 11.22 3.25
CA LEU A 77 -3.71 11.28 2.62
C LEU A 77 -3.63 12.43 1.61
N TYR A 78 -4.63 12.58 0.74
CA TYR A 78 -4.71 13.64 -0.25
C TYR A 78 -4.66 15.04 0.41
N ASP A 79 -5.50 15.27 1.41
CA ASP A 79 -5.61 16.57 2.09
C ASP A 79 -4.32 16.90 2.85
N GLN A 80 -3.78 15.95 3.61
CA GLN A 80 -2.59 16.16 4.44
C GLN A 80 -1.29 16.28 3.62
N THR A 81 -1.26 15.72 2.42
CA THR A 81 -0.09 15.83 1.53
C THR A 81 -0.24 16.89 0.45
N ALA A 82 -1.27 17.74 0.52
CA ALA A 82 -1.60 18.72 -0.53
C ALA A 82 -1.68 18.08 -1.94
N GLY A 83 -2.33 16.90 -2.02
CA GLY A 83 -2.53 16.16 -3.26
C GLY A 83 -1.38 15.27 -3.73
N LYS A 84 -0.26 15.21 -2.97
CA LYS A 84 0.89 14.38 -3.35
C LYS A 84 0.59 12.88 -3.30
N VAL A 85 -0.25 12.43 -2.37
CA VAL A 85 -0.78 11.06 -2.38
C VAL A 85 -2.22 11.10 -2.87
N THR A 86 -2.44 10.60 -4.07
CA THR A 86 -3.75 10.64 -4.74
C THR A 86 -4.02 9.35 -5.49
N PRO A 87 -5.23 8.79 -5.42
CA PRO A 87 -5.59 7.64 -6.26
C PRO A 87 -5.77 8.02 -7.73
N LEU A 88 -5.76 9.32 -8.07
CA LEU A 88 -5.85 9.79 -9.46
C LEU A 88 -4.54 9.65 -10.24
N ILE A 89 -3.47 9.18 -9.61
CA ILE A 89 -2.13 9.01 -10.20
C ILE A 89 -2.08 7.92 -11.30
N GLY A 90 -3.09 7.04 -11.37
CA GLY A 90 -3.08 5.87 -12.25
C GLY A 90 -2.75 6.18 -13.71
N ALA A 91 -3.35 7.24 -14.27
CA ALA A 91 -3.09 7.65 -15.65
C ALA A 91 -1.65 8.15 -15.87
N THR A 92 -1.03 8.80 -14.87
CA THR A 92 0.38 9.22 -14.90
C THR A 92 1.32 8.01 -14.92
N LEU A 93 1.05 7.01 -14.08
CA LEU A 93 1.84 5.78 -14.04
C LEU A 93 1.74 4.99 -15.35
N GLU A 94 0.55 4.89 -15.94
CA GLU A 94 0.38 4.27 -17.27
C GLU A 94 1.15 5.01 -18.36
N ARG A 95 1.11 6.35 -18.35
CA ARG A 95 1.85 7.16 -19.31
C ARG A 95 3.37 7.14 -19.08
N ALA A 96 3.80 6.82 -17.88
CA ALA A 96 5.21 6.53 -17.59
C ALA A 96 5.65 5.13 -18.03
N GLY A 97 4.74 4.33 -18.61
CA GLY A 97 4.99 2.97 -19.09
C GLY A 97 4.69 1.86 -18.07
N TYR A 98 4.20 2.21 -16.89
CA TYR A 98 3.74 1.23 -15.89
C TYR A 98 2.25 0.93 -16.12
N ASP A 99 1.94 0.41 -17.30
CA ASP A 99 0.60 0.07 -17.76
C ASP A 99 0.26 -1.42 -17.53
N ALA A 100 -0.96 -1.82 -17.89
CA ALA A 100 -1.44 -3.19 -17.73
C ALA A 100 -0.64 -4.25 -18.53
N LEU A 101 0.10 -3.83 -19.54
CA LEU A 101 0.96 -4.70 -20.35
C LEU A 101 2.42 -4.64 -19.91
N TYR A 102 2.74 -3.83 -18.90
CA TYR A 102 4.13 -3.56 -18.51
C TYR A 102 4.99 -3.15 -19.72
N SER A 103 4.45 -2.24 -20.54
CA SER A 103 5.12 -1.83 -21.78
C SER A 103 6.47 -1.15 -21.53
N PHE A 104 6.59 -0.46 -20.40
CA PHE A 104 7.74 0.36 -20.01
C PHE A 104 8.13 1.41 -21.07
N GLU A 105 7.15 1.81 -21.89
CA GLU A 105 7.29 2.83 -22.94
C GLU A 105 6.66 4.15 -22.48
N PRO A 106 7.46 5.15 -22.05
CA PRO A 106 6.93 6.43 -21.58
C PRO A 106 6.24 7.19 -22.72
N LYS A 107 5.08 7.81 -22.39
CA LYS A 107 4.31 8.70 -23.23
C LYS A 107 4.28 10.10 -22.61
N ALA A 108 3.95 11.12 -23.43
CA ALA A 108 3.81 12.48 -22.93
C ALA A 108 2.81 12.54 -21.76
N GLN A 109 3.21 13.15 -20.65
CA GLN A 109 2.35 13.32 -19.48
C GLN A 109 1.22 14.30 -19.74
N ARG A 110 0.17 14.24 -18.93
CA ARG A 110 -0.99 15.16 -18.94
C ARG A 110 -1.26 15.62 -17.52
N PRO A 111 -1.74 16.85 -17.31
CA PRO A 111 -2.11 17.32 -15.98
C PRO A 111 -3.05 16.35 -15.29
N LEU A 112 -2.80 16.11 -14.01
CA LEU A 112 -3.69 15.32 -13.16
C LEU A 112 -4.92 16.18 -12.82
N PRO A 113 -6.13 15.59 -12.85
CA PRO A 113 -7.31 16.29 -12.35
C PRO A 113 -7.26 16.40 -10.82
N GLY A 114 -7.84 17.48 -10.27
CA GLY A 114 -8.04 17.63 -8.83
C GLY A 114 -9.06 16.62 -8.30
N TRP A 115 -8.88 16.18 -7.06
CA TRP A 115 -9.82 15.26 -6.41
C TRP A 115 -11.24 15.83 -6.38
N ASP A 116 -11.42 17.01 -5.78
CA ASP A 116 -12.73 17.60 -5.51
C ASP A 116 -13.49 18.00 -6.79
N ASP A 117 -12.77 18.28 -7.88
CA ASP A 117 -13.35 18.57 -9.20
C ASP A 117 -13.80 17.30 -9.95
N THR A 118 -13.26 16.15 -9.55
CA THR A 118 -13.36 14.93 -10.36
C THR A 118 -14.15 13.83 -9.67
N ILE A 119 -14.01 13.70 -8.36
CA ILE A 119 -14.61 12.62 -7.57
C ILE A 119 -15.51 13.21 -6.48
N ARG A 120 -16.73 12.71 -6.41
CA ARG A 120 -17.64 12.88 -5.28
C ARG A 120 -18.11 11.52 -4.81
N ARG A 121 -18.11 11.27 -3.51
CA ARG A 121 -18.61 10.04 -2.93
C ARG A 121 -19.76 10.32 -1.96
N GLU A 122 -20.81 9.51 -2.03
CA GLU A 122 -21.94 9.50 -1.12
C GLU A 122 -22.23 8.07 -0.68
N GLY A 123 -21.74 7.71 0.52
CA GLY A 123 -21.76 6.32 0.97
C GLY A 123 -20.99 5.42 0.00
N LEU A 124 -21.63 4.40 -0.51
CA LEU A 124 -21.04 3.46 -1.48
C LEU A 124 -21.20 3.89 -2.94
N ARG A 125 -21.66 5.11 -3.21
CA ARG A 125 -21.79 5.65 -4.57
C ARG A 125 -20.63 6.59 -4.87
N LEU A 126 -19.90 6.29 -5.93
CA LEU A 126 -18.84 7.12 -6.48
C LEU A 126 -19.33 7.82 -7.75
N TYR A 127 -19.23 9.12 -7.78
CA TYR A 127 -19.56 9.94 -8.96
C TYR A 127 -18.26 10.49 -9.53
N THR A 128 -18.08 10.36 -10.84
CA THR A 128 -16.95 10.95 -11.56
C THR A 128 -17.43 11.90 -12.64
N THR A 129 -16.81 13.08 -12.73
CA THR A 129 -17.16 14.11 -13.73
C THR A 129 -16.52 13.83 -15.08
N GLN A 130 -15.49 13.01 -15.13
CA GLN A 130 -14.75 12.59 -16.33
C GLN A 130 -14.20 11.17 -16.13
N PRO A 131 -13.79 10.47 -17.21
CA PRO A 131 -13.05 9.22 -17.10
C PRO A 131 -11.78 9.41 -16.30
N VAL A 132 -11.55 8.58 -15.26
CA VAL A 132 -10.36 8.64 -14.41
C VAL A 132 -9.84 7.25 -14.11
N MET A 133 -8.53 7.07 -14.22
CA MET A 133 -7.87 5.84 -13.81
C MET A 133 -7.47 5.94 -12.34
N LEU A 134 -8.18 5.23 -11.48
CA LEU A 134 -7.85 5.13 -10.07
C LEU A 134 -6.72 4.11 -9.86
N ASP A 135 -5.77 4.45 -9.03
CA ASP A 135 -4.70 3.56 -8.54
C ASP A 135 -4.68 3.62 -7.01
N VAL A 136 -4.91 2.48 -6.40
CA VAL A 136 -4.90 2.35 -4.93
C VAL A 136 -3.58 1.77 -4.41
N GLY A 137 -2.52 1.80 -5.19
CA GLY A 137 -1.23 1.17 -4.87
C GLY A 137 -0.51 1.74 -3.64
N ALA A 138 -0.88 2.95 -3.17
CA ALA A 138 -0.26 3.58 -2.01
C ALA A 138 -0.77 3.04 -0.65
N ALA A 139 -1.95 2.40 -0.60
CA ALA A 139 -2.53 1.90 0.64
C ALA A 139 -3.39 0.63 0.45
N GLY A 140 -3.61 0.24 -0.80
CA GLY A 140 -4.54 -0.86 -1.13
C GLY A 140 -4.02 -2.22 -0.70
N LYS A 141 -2.72 -2.47 -0.77
CA LYS A 141 -2.14 -3.75 -0.36
C LYS A 141 -2.25 -3.91 1.16
N GLY A 142 -1.90 -2.87 1.92
CA GLY A 142 -2.07 -2.86 3.38
C GLY A 142 -3.54 -3.04 3.79
N TYR A 143 -4.47 -2.43 3.05
CA TYR A 143 -5.90 -2.63 3.31
C TYR A 143 -6.36 -4.07 3.08
N LEU A 144 -5.88 -4.71 2.01
CA LEU A 144 -6.18 -6.13 1.76
C LEU A 144 -5.59 -7.03 2.86
N VAL A 145 -4.40 -6.72 3.37
CA VAL A 145 -3.83 -7.42 4.54
C VAL A 145 -4.77 -7.30 5.75
N ASP A 146 -5.35 -6.13 5.99
CA ASP A 146 -6.32 -5.94 7.09
C ASP A 146 -7.64 -6.69 6.86
N ILE A 147 -8.09 -6.86 5.61
CA ILE A 147 -9.26 -7.69 5.27
C ILE A 147 -8.96 -9.16 5.62
N VAL A 148 -7.83 -9.68 5.17
CA VAL A 148 -7.39 -11.06 5.48
C VAL A 148 -7.21 -11.24 7.00
N SER A 149 -6.63 -10.25 7.69
CA SER A 149 -6.47 -10.25 9.14
C SER A 149 -7.81 -10.39 9.88
N ARG A 150 -8.82 -9.60 9.48
CA ARG A 150 -10.18 -9.71 10.04
C ARG A 150 -10.80 -11.07 9.81
N THR A 151 -10.60 -11.66 8.64
CA THR A 151 -11.11 -13.00 8.33
C THR A 151 -10.46 -14.09 9.20
N LEU A 152 -9.17 -13.96 9.52
CA LEU A 152 -8.49 -14.84 10.49
C LEU A 152 -9.03 -14.62 11.91
N ASP A 153 -9.24 -13.36 12.31
CA ASP A 153 -9.78 -12.99 13.62
C ASP A 153 -11.20 -13.54 13.83
N ASP A 154 -12.07 -13.41 12.83
CA ASP A 154 -13.43 -13.95 12.83
C ASP A 154 -13.46 -15.49 12.95
N ALA A 155 -12.41 -16.14 12.45
CA ALA A 155 -12.20 -17.57 12.59
C ALA A 155 -11.50 -17.96 13.91
N SER A 156 -11.27 -17.00 14.82
CA SER A 156 -10.59 -17.20 16.11
C SER A 156 -9.15 -17.73 15.96
N ILE A 157 -8.45 -17.29 14.93
CA ILE A 157 -7.01 -17.53 14.76
C ILE A 157 -6.27 -16.39 15.46
N ASP A 158 -5.73 -16.66 16.67
CA ASP A 158 -5.17 -15.62 17.54
C ASP A 158 -3.65 -15.40 17.38
N ASN A 159 -2.97 -16.26 16.62
CA ASN A 159 -1.52 -16.17 16.43
C ASN A 159 -1.17 -16.41 14.97
N TYR A 160 -0.80 -15.33 14.29
CA TYR A 160 -0.42 -15.36 12.88
C TYR A 160 0.51 -14.22 12.49
N VAL A 161 1.18 -14.41 11.37
CA VAL A 161 1.85 -13.37 10.59
C VAL A 161 1.32 -13.45 9.16
N ILE A 162 0.84 -12.33 8.63
CA ILE A 162 0.57 -12.15 7.20
C ILE A 162 1.73 -11.33 6.65
N ASP A 163 2.35 -11.78 5.57
CA ASP A 163 3.38 -11.04 4.84
C ASP A 163 2.96 -10.93 3.36
N ALA A 164 2.78 -9.71 2.90
CA ALA A 164 2.41 -9.35 1.54
C ALA A 164 3.55 -8.62 0.81
N SER A 165 4.78 -9.19 0.89
CA SER A 165 5.97 -8.63 0.25
C SER A 165 6.25 -7.17 0.65
N GLY A 166 6.42 -6.97 1.96
CA GLY A 166 6.76 -5.66 2.53
C GLY A 166 5.65 -5.03 3.36
N ASP A 167 4.42 -5.51 3.29
CA ASP A 167 3.34 -5.18 4.22
C ASP A 167 3.08 -6.39 5.09
N LEU A 168 3.34 -6.23 6.37
CA LEU A 168 3.28 -7.29 7.35
C LEU A 168 2.26 -6.95 8.43
N ARG A 169 1.39 -7.92 8.76
CA ARG A 169 0.53 -7.88 9.94
C ARG A 169 0.91 -8.99 10.89
N HIS A 170 1.17 -8.63 12.13
CA HIS A 170 1.41 -9.59 13.20
C HIS A 170 0.28 -9.57 14.23
N LYS A 171 -0.19 -10.74 14.63
CA LYS A 171 -1.03 -10.95 15.81
C LYS A 171 -0.50 -12.13 16.62
N GLY A 172 -0.43 -11.95 17.93
CA GLY A 172 -0.04 -13.02 18.85
C GLY A 172 0.87 -12.62 19.98
N THR A 173 1.29 -13.61 20.76
CA THR A 173 2.09 -13.41 21.98
C THR A 173 3.59 -13.35 21.74
N ILE A 174 4.06 -13.82 20.59
CA ILE A 174 5.49 -13.87 20.25
C ILE A 174 5.82 -12.67 19.35
N GLN A 175 6.73 -11.83 19.80
CA GLN A 175 7.24 -10.70 19.03
C GLN A 175 7.93 -11.20 17.75
N ASN A 176 7.67 -10.49 16.64
CA ASN A 176 8.34 -10.73 15.37
C ASN A 176 9.39 -9.65 15.13
N ARG A 177 10.64 -10.05 14.92
CA ARG A 177 11.73 -9.13 14.59
C ARG A 177 11.93 -9.09 13.09
N VAL A 178 11.74 -7.91 12.49
CA VAL A 178 11.78 -7.69 11.04
C VAL A 178 13.01 -6.88 10.67
N GLY A 179 13.79 -7.38 9.70
CA GLY A 179 14.93 -6.65 9.15
C GLY A 179 14.48 -5.56 8.17
N LEU A 180 15.05 -4.37 8.29
CA LEU A 180 14.85 -3.25 7.37
C LEU A 180 15.90 -3.35 6.26
N GLU A 181 15.50 -3.71 5.04
CA GLU A 181 16.41 -3.90 3.91
C GLU A 181 17.12 -2.61 3.54
N HIS A 182 18.43 -2.68 3.32
CA HIS A 182 19.21 -1.52 2.92
C HIS A 182 18.82 -1.04 1.51
N PRO A 183 18.42 0.24 1.32
CA PRO A 183 17.84 0.70 0.05
C PRO A 183 18.82 0.67 -1.14
N PHE A 184 20.13 0.67 -0.88
CA PHE A 184 21.18 0.65 -1.90
C PHE A 184 21.89 -0.72 -2.01
N ASP A 185 21.66 -1.67 -1.07
CA ASP A 185 22.27 -2.99 -1.09
C ASP A 185 21.28 -4.05 -0.53
N PRO A 186 20.53 -4.77 -1.38
CA PRO A 186 19.48 -5.71 -0.94
C PRO A 186 20.03 -6.93 -0.18
N LYS A 187 21.35 -7.08 -0.06
CA LYS A 187 21.99 -8.13 0.75
C LYS A 187 22.24 -7.70 2.19
N LYS A 188 21.95 -6.45 2.54
CA LYS A 188 22.16 -5.87 3.86
C LYS A 188 20.86 -5.37 4.45
N ILE A 189 20.86 -5.17 5.75
CA ILE A 189 19.83 -4.45 6.49
C ILE A 189 20.42 -3.23 7.15
N ILE A 190 19.62 -2.18 7.36
CA ILE A 190 20.01 -0.96 8.08
C ILE A 190 19.62 -1.03 9.56
N GLY A 191 18.90 -2.07 9.95
CA GLY A 191 18.40 -2.24 11.30
C GLY A 191 17.35 -3.34 11.38
N THR A 192 16.76 -3.46 12.55
CA THR A 192 15.61 -4.35 12.82
C THR A 192 14.54 -3.59 13.58
N VAL A 193 13.28 -3.96 13.36
CA VAL A 193 12.13 -3.45 14.11
C VAL A 193 11.34 -4.62 14.69
N ASP A 194 10.94 -4.47 15.93
CA ASP A 194 10.13 -5.45 16.65
C ASP A 194 8.64 -5.13 16.46
N VAL A 195 7.89 -6.08 15.92
CA VAL A 195 6.46 -5.96 15.61
C VAL A 195 5.67 -6.95 16.45
N GLN A 196 4.71 -6.46 17.25
CA GLN A 196 3.83 -7.29 18.06
C GLN A 196 2.42 -6.71 18.13
N ASN A 197 1.42 -7.42 17.59
CA ASN A 197 0.03 -6.96 17.49
C ASN A 197 -0.11 -5.64 16.72
N GLU A 198 0.83 -5.39 15.83
CA GLU A 198 0.97 -4.22 14.98
C GLU A 198 1.23 -4.67 13.53
N SER A 199 1.28 -3.73 12.64
CA SER A 199 1.65 -3.90 11.24
C SER A 199 2.93 -3.14 10.93
N LEU A 200 3.69 -3.62 9.94
CA LEU A 200 4.80 -2.91 9.35
C LEU A 200 4.59 -2.86 7.84
N ALA A 201 4.73 -1.69 7.25
CA ALA A 201 4.75 -1.54 5.80
C ALA A 201 6.03 -0.84 5.34
N ALA A 202 6.50 -1.20 4.17
CA ALA A 202 7.71 -0.66 3.57
C ALA A 202 7.46 -0.17 2.15
N SER A 203 7.88 1.05 1.85
CA SER A 203 7.93 1.61 0.51
C SER A 203 9.36 1.98 0.14
N ALA A 204 9.81 1.59 -1.06
CA ALA A 204 11.19 1.85 -1.50
C ALA A 204 11.28 1.99 -3.02
N VAL A 205 12.14 2.90 -3.48
CA VAL A 205 12.34 3.20 -4.90
C VAL A 205 13.02 2.06 -5.68
N ASN A 206 13.64 1.11 -4.97
CA ASN A 206 14.35 -0.02 -5.59
C ASN A 206 13.43 -1.20 -5.96
N ARG A 207 12.14 -1.20 -5.58
CA ARG A 207 11.24 -2.37 -5.72
C ARG A 207 10.57 -2.49 -7.07
N ARG A 208 10.00 -1.44 -7.60
CA ARG A 208 9.31 -1.42 -8.89
C ARG A 208 9.99 -0.40 -9.78
N ARG A 209 11.06 -0.81 -10.43
CA ARG A 209 11.87 0.03 -11.32
C ARG A 209 11.76 -0.44 -12.76
N TRP A 210 11.75 0.53 -13.68
CA TRP A 210 11.83 0.28 -15.12
C TRP A 210 12.59 1.42 -15.81
N GLY A 211 13.04 1.19 -17.05
CA GLY A 211 13.88 2.15 -17.76
C GLY A 211 15.13 2.52 -16.95
N ASP A 212 15.72 3.67 -17.24
CA ASP A 212 16.98 4.08 -16.62
C ASP A 212 16.80 4.57 -15.17
N ASN A 213 15.72 5.30 -14.87
CA ASN A 213 15.51 5.91 -13.55
C ASN A 213 14.04 6.01 -13.12
N LEU A 214 13.14 5.24 -13.73
CA LEU A 214 11.74 5.26 -13.36
C LEU A 214 11.44 4.26 -12.23
N HIS A 215 10.57 4.66 -11.30
CA HIS A 215 10.00 3.82 -10.27
C HIS A 215 8.56 4.27 -9.96
N HIS A 216 7.82 3.51 -9.21
CA HIS A 216 6.38 3.68 -9.03
C HIS A 216 5.95 4.84 -8.09
N ILE A 217 6.87 5.48 -7.37
CA ILE A 217 6.54 6.59 -6.47
C ILE A 217 6.75 7.90 -7.25
N PHE A 218 5.66 8.41 -7.81
CA PHE A 218 5.64 9.63 -8.63
C PHE A 218 5.14 10.82 -7.85
N ASP A 219 5.78 11.96 -8.05
CA ASP A 219 5.26 13.25 -7.60
C ASP A 219 4.18 13.73 -8.60
N PRO A 220 2.92 13.92 -8.18
CA PRO A 220 1.83 14.35 -9.04
C PRO A 220 2.06 15.72 -9.72
N ASP A 221 2.75 16.65 -9.07
CA ASP A 221 2.98 17.98 -9.61
C ASP A 221 4.03 17.96 -10.72
N THR A 222 5.12 17.25 -10.52
CA THR A 222 6.19 17.14 -11.50
C THR A 222 5.95 16.04 -12.53
N GLN A 223 5.03 15.11 -12.21
CA GLN A 223 4.75 13.92 -13.00
C GLN A 223 6.00 13.08 -13.29
N ALA A 224 6.91 13.07 -12.34
CA ALA A 224 8.20 12.37 -12.37
C ALA A 224 8.42 11.60 -11.06
N PRO A 225 9.29 10.59 -11.05
CA PRO A 225 9.66 9.88 -9.84
C PRO A 225 10.26 10.82 -8.78
N THR A 226 9.96 10.55 -7.50
CA THR A 226 10.61 11.26 -6.38
C THR A 226 12.09 10.90 -6.30
N THR A 227 12.92 11.81 -5.78
CA THR A 227 14.36 11.61 -5.73
C THR A 227 14.99 11.83 -4.34
N ASN A 228 14.25 12.44 -3.42
CA ASN A 228 14.80 12.83 -2.12
C ASN A 228 14.80 11.67 -1.12
N ILE A 229 13.64 11.06 -0.89
CA ILE A 229 13.50 9.89 -0.01
C ILE A 229 13.59 8.62 -0.87
N VAL A 230 14.34 7.62 -0.40
CA VAL A 230 14.56 6.38 -1.15
C VAL A 230 13.91 5.16 -0.51
N ALA A 231 13.67 5.18 0.80
CA ALA A 231 12.96 4.12 1.51
C ALA A 231 12.30 4.65 2.78
N THR A 232 11.16 4.05 3.12
CA THR A 232 10.42 4.31 4.35
C THR A 232 9.89 2.99 4.91
N TRP A 233 9.83 2.91 6.22
CA TRP A 233 9.15 1.85 6.96
C TRP A 233 8.26 2.50 8.00
N VAL A 234 7.04 2.03 8.10
CA VAL A 234 6.08 2.52 9.08
C VAL A 234 5.52 1.36 9.88
N VAL A 235 5.51 1.49 11.20
CA VAL A 235 4.80 0.60 12.10
C VAL A 235 3.56 1.31 12.62
N ALA A 236 2.41 0.69 12.47
CA ALA A 236 1.12 1.19 12.95
C ALA A 236 0.22 0.02 13.38
N LYS A 237 -0.92 0.34 13.97
CA LYS A 237 -1.86 -0.67 14.42
C LYS A 237 -2.52 -1.40 13.25
N GLU A 238 -2.94 -0.68 12.21
CA GLU A 238 -3.56 -1.19 11.00
C GLU A 238 -2.57 -1.17 9.84
N THR A 239 -2.62 -2.17 8.96
CA THR A 239 -1.72 -2.26 7.80
C THR A 239 -2.07 -1.21 6.74
N LEU A 240 -3.36 -0.86 6.60
CA LEU A 240 -3.82 0.26 5.78
C LEU A 240 -3.07 1.55 6.12
N ILE A 241 -2.99 1.89 7.42
CA ILE A 241 -2.34 3.10 7.90
C ILE A 241 -0.82 3.01 7.66
N ALA A 242 -0.22 1.88 7.99
CA ALA A 242 1.22 1.68 7.79
C ALA A 242 1.62 1.85 6.31
N ASP A 243 0.90 1.23 5.37
CA ASP A 243 1.17 1.27 3.93
C ASP A 243 1.00 2.68 3.35
N GLY A 244 -0.14 3.33 3.65
CA GLY A 244 -0.37 4.69 3.16
C GLY A 244 0.59 5.72 3.73
N LEU A 245 0.94 5.64 5.01
CA LEU A 245 1.94 6.53 5.61
C LEU A 245 3.34 6.23 5.07
N ALA A 246 3.71 4.96 4.83
CA ALA A 246 4.98 4.63 4.21
C ALA A 246 5.12 5.30 2.82
N THR A 247 4.04 5.41 2.05
CA THR A 247 4.05 6.17 0.80
C THR A 247 4.04 7.69 1.04
N ALA A 248 3.24 8.19 1.97
CA ALA A 248 3.12 9.63 2.23
C ALA A 248 4.43 10.28 2.71
N LEU A 249 5.22 9.55 3.48
CA LEU A 249 6.53 10.02 4.01
C LEU A 249 7.60 10.23 2.93
N PHE A 250 7.34 9.93 1.67
CA PHE A 250 8.16 10.38 0.54
C PHE A 250 7.97 11.86 0.23
N PHE A 251 6.85 12.44 0.62
CA PHE A 251 6.41 13.78 0.20
C PHE A 251 6.34 14.79 1.33
N VAL A 252 6.04 14.34 2.55
CA VAL A 252 5.83 15.21 3.71
C VAL A 252 6.60 14.74 4.93
N GLU A 253 6.77 15.66 5.89
CA GLU A 253 7.40 15.33 7.17
C GLU A 253 6.47 14.48 8.04
N PRO A 254 7.02 13.57 8.88
CA PRO A 254 6.21 12.71 9.75
C PRO A 254 5.28 13.46 10.70
N THR A 255 5.66 14.66 11.11
CA THR A 255 4.84 15.55 11.97
C THR A 255 3.48 15.90 11.35
N THR A 256 3.34 15.82 10.04
CA THR A 256 2.05 16.03 9.34
C THR A 256 0.96 15.06 9.83
N PHE A 257 1.34 13.86 10.24
CA PHE A 257 0.38 12.83 10.64
C PHE A 257 0.40 12.48 12.12
N SER A 258 1.35 13.02 12.92
CA SER A 258 1.53 12.63 14.33
C SER A 258 0.36 13.00 15.25
N ASP A 259 -0.45 13.99 14.89
CA ASP A 259 -1.66 14.34 15.64
C ASP A 259 -2.91 13.55 15.19
N ILE A 260 -2.79 12.79 14.09
CA ILE A 260 -3.90 12.04 13.47
C ILE A 260 -3.76 10.55 13.76
N TYR A 261 -2.52 10.02 13.68
CA TYR A 261 -2.23 8.59 13.80
C TYR A 261 -1.10 8.33 14.80
N ASP A 262 -1.23 7.24 15.55
CA ASP A 262 -0.12 6.68 16.34
C ASP A 262 0.68 5.73 15.45
N PHE A 263 1.94 6.09 15.16
CA PHE A 263 2.83 5.29 14.32
C PHE A 263 4.30 5.52 14.68
N GLN A 264 5.12 4.58 14.27
CA GLN A 264 6.57 4.68 14.31
C GLN A 264 7.09 4.62 12.87
N TYR A 265 8.22 5.25 12.60
CA TYR A 265 8.79 5.27 11.24
C TYR A 265 10.31 5.19 11.25
N VAL A 266 10.83 4.72 10.12
CA VAL A 266 12.22 4.90 9.68
C VAL A 266 12.17 5.39 8.25
N ARG A 267 12.95 6.43 7.92
CA ARG A 267 13.02 7.06 6.60
C ARG A 267 14.48 7.25 6.20
N VAL A 268 14.81 6.94 4.96
CA VAL A 268 16.18 7.09 4.41
C VAL A 268 16.14 8.02 3.21
N ASP A 269 17.00 9.03 3.21
CA ASP A 269 17.17 9.94 2.08
C ASP A 269 18.16 9.41 1.02
N SER A 270 18.26 10.11 -0.10
CA SER A 270 19.16 9.77 -1.21
C SER A 270 20.66 9.88 -0.86
N ASN A 271 21.01 10.53 0.23
CA ASN A 271 22.39 10.64 0.75
C ASN A 271 22.70 9.54 1.78
N GLY A 272 21.69 8.73 2.14
CA GLY A 272 21.81 7.67 3.13
C GLY A 272 21.62 8.14 4.59
N HIS A 273 21.12 9.36 4.82
CA HIS A 273 20.76 9.78 6.17
C HIS A 273 19.48 9.06 6.61
N ILE A 274 19.48 8.60 7.86
CA ILE A 274 18.37 7.90 8.48
C ILE A 274 17.70 8.85 9.47
N ASP A 275 16.39 9.07 9.25
CA ASP A 275 15.47 9.76 10.14
C ASP A 275 14.46 8.76 10.69
N TYR A 276 14.18 8.80 12.00
CA TYR A 276 13.31 7.81 12.64
C TYR A 276 12.64 8.37 13.90
N SER A 277 11.52 7.77 14.25
CA SER A 277 10.79 8.11 15.47
C SER A 277 11.54 7.67 16.73
N HIS A 278 11.58 8.53 17.76
CA HIS A 278 12.28 8.24 19.02
C HIS A 278 11.77 7.02 19.78
N ASN A 279 10.54 6.61 19.53
CA ASN A 279 9.88 5.45 20.15
C ASN A 279 9.99 4.17 19.33
N ILE A 280 10.86 4.12 18.29
CA ILE A 280 11.04 2.92 17.47
C ILE A 280 11.47 1.73 18.34
N LYS A 281 10.73 0.64 18.22
CA LYS A 281 11.04 -0.61 18.93
C LYS A 281 11.97 -1.44 18.07
N GLY A 282 13.29 -1.30 18.25
CA GLY A 282 14.27 -1.99 17.41
C GLY A 282 15.67 -1.43 17.58
N GLU A 283 16.52 -1.75 16.61
CA GLU A 283 17.93 -1.34 16.58
C GLU A 283 18.30 -0.92 15.15
N LEU A 284 18.90 0.25 14.99
CA LEU A 284 19.44 0.75 13.72
C LEU A 284 20.96 0.68 13.76
N PHE A 285 21.60 0.35 12.62
CA PHE A 285 23.05 0.13 12.49
C PHE A 285 23.72 1.23 11.71
#